data_749d661c8f0452f6ded33ac2096b202c
#
_entry.id   749d661c8f0452f6ded33ac2096b202c
#
_cell.length_a   1.000
_cell.length_b   1.000
_cell.length_c   1.000
_cell.angle_alpha   90.00
_cell.angle_beta   90.00
_cell.angle_gamma   90.00
#
_symmetry.space_group_name_H-M   'P 1'
#
loop_
_entity.id
_entity.type
_entity.pdbx_description
1 polymer ?
#
loop_
_entity_poly.entity_id
_entity_poly.type
_entity_poly.pdbx_seq_one_letter_code
_entity_poly.pdbx_strand_id
1 'polypeptide(L)'
;DRNTAEERKNIEQAQKRNQENREKAKEILDVNHSFSKLDSKLVQKIMLYNQQDGKSMYSGKPINLNVLISDPNAYEIDHIIPLSISLDDSIANKVLVYRSENQQKLNNTPLQYLRSGNSNGWSVDEFREVVIKMYNDKKISLKKLQNLLCEKDITKQDVRKEFIERNLVDTRYASRVVLGLLKDYFKANNKNTKVFTISCLLYT
;
A
#
# COMPACT_ATOMS: atom_id res chain seq x y z
N ASP A 1 -7.33 15.91 16.52
CA ASP A 1 -7.05 14.63 17.18
C ASP A 1 -5.58 14.25 16.95
N ARG A 2 -4.92 13.82 18.01
CA ARG A 2 -3.53 13.36 17.96
C ARG A 2 -3.56 11.83 17.94
N ASN A 3 -2.77 11.23 17.04
CA ASN A 3 -2.55 9.78 17.09
C ASN A 3 -2.09 9.38 18.51
N THR A 4 -2.62 8.28 19.00
CA THR A 4 -2.21 7.71 20.27
C THR A 4 -0.72 7.31 20.23
N ALA A 5 -0.10 7.11 21.38
CA ALA A 5 1.29 6.64 21.45
C ALA A 5 1.46 5.28 20.73
N GLU A 6 0.46 4.42 20.86
CA GLU A 6 0.43 3.10 20.22
C GLU A 6 0.33 3.22 18.68
N GLU A 7 -0.56 4.07 18.17
CA GLU A 7 -0.69 4.31 16.74
C GLU A 7 0.61 4.86 16.15
N ARG A 8 1.28 5.80 16.84
CA ARG A 8 2.59 6.33 16.40
C ARG A 8 3.63 5.22 16.29
N LYS A 9 3.74 4.37 17.33
CA LYS A 9 4.67 3.23 17.32
C LYS A 9 4.38 2.27 16.17
N ASN A 10 3.11 1.99 15.91
CA ASN A 10 2.70 1.14 14.79
C ASN A 10 3.05 1.73 13.43
N ILE A 11 2.89 3.06 13.26
CA ILE A 11 3.28 3.78 12.04
C ILE A 11 4.80 3.72 11.84
N GLU A 12 5.59 4.00 12.88
CA GLU A 12 7.05 3.94 12.82
C GLU A 12 7.57 2.54 12.47
N GLN A 13 7.00 1.50 13.09
CA GLN A 13 7.34 0.11 12.77
C GLN A 13 6.98 -0.26 11.33
N ALA A 14 5.83 0.21 10.83
CA ALA A 14 5.43 -0.01 9.45
C ALA A 14 6.36 0.71 8.47
N GLN A 15 6.78 1.95 8.77
CA GLN A 15 7.73 2.70 7.96
C GLN A 15 9.11 2.01 7.91
N LYS A 16 9.63 1.57 9.05
CA LYS A 16 10.89 0.84 9.11
C LYS A 16 10.85 -0.43 8.27
N ARG A 17 9.80 -1.23 8.43
CA ARG A 17 9.60 -2.45 7.63
C ARG A 17 9.51 -2.15 6.13
N ASN A 18 8.81 -1.10 5.74
CA ASN A 18 8.70 -0.70 4.34
C ASN A 18 10.07 -0.30 3.77
N GLN A 19 10.90 0.39 4.55
CA GLN A 19 12.26 0.73 4.15
C GLN A 19 13.13 -0.52 3.96
N GLU A 20 13.12 -1.45 4.92
CA GLU A 20 13.85 -2.72 4.83
C GLU A 20 13.41 -3.55 3.61
N ASN A 21 12.10 -3.63 3.35
CA ASN A 21 11.57 -4.33 2.18
C ASN A 21 11.97 -3.65 0.86
N ARG A 22 12.09 -2.32 0.86
CA ARG A 22 12.54 -1.56 -0.31
C ARG A 22 14.01 -1.85 -0.62
N GLU A 23 14.87 -1.90 0.39
CA GLU A 23 16.29 -2.23 0.18
C GLU A 23 16.45 -3.66 -0.33
N LYS A 24 15.76 -4.64 0.26
CA LYS A 24 15.75 -6.03 -0.26
C LYS A 24 15.26 -6.12 -1.72
N ALA A 25 14.25 -5.34 -2.08
CA ALA A 25 13.76 -5.32 -3.46
C ALA A 25 14.80 -4.75 -4.44
N LYS A 26 15.55 -3.75 -4.01
CA LYS A 26 16.67 -3.20 -4.82
C LYS A 26 17.79 -4.22 -4.97
N GLU A 27 18.19 -4.92 -3.90
CA GLU A 27 19.19 -5.98 -3.96
C GLU A 27 18.83 -7.07 -4.97
N ILE A 28 17.56 -7.50 -5.01
CA ILE A 28 17.07 -8.48 -6.00
C ILE A 28 17.22 -7.94 -7.42
N LEU A 29 16.94 -6.67 -7.64
CA LEU A 29 17.06 -6.03 -8.96
C LEU A 29 18.53 -5.84 -9.37
N ASP A 30 19.38 -5.43 -8.46
CA ASP A 30 20.81 -5.22 -8.73
C ASP A 30 21.53 -6.53 -9.09
N VAL A 31 21.15 -7.66 -8.47
CA VAL A 31 21.68 -8.99 -8.77
C VAL A 31 21.23 -9.49 -10.14
N ASN A 32 20.00 -9.16 -10.56
CA ASN A 32 19.41 -9.72 -11.78
C ASN A 32 19.60 -8.83 -13.02
N HIS A 33 19.85 -7.52 -12.85
CA HIS A 33 19.98 -6.57 -13.96
C HIS A 33 20.82 -5.35 -13.59
N SER A 34 21.78 -4.99 -14.45
CA SER A 34 22.53 -3.72 -14.40
C SER A 34 21.62 -2.55 -14.84
N PHE A 35 20.71 -2.09 -13.98
CA PHE A 35 19.89 -0.93 -14.30
C PHE A 35 20.61 0.37 -13.94
N SER A 36 20.77 1.25 -14.91
CA SER A 36 21.32 2.60 -14.72
C SER A 36 20.33 3.55 -13.98
N LYS A 37 19.06 3.17 -13.89
CA LYS A 37 18.00 3.86 -13.10
C LYS A 37 16.96 2.85 -12.64
N LEU A 38 16.88 2.59 -11.34
CA LEU A 38 15.84 1.77 -10.74
C LEU A 38 14.47 2.46 -10.88
N ASP A 39 13.57 1.84 -11.66
CA ASP A 39 12.18 2.29 -11.74
C ASP A 39 11.51 2.07 -10.37
N SER A 40 11.05 3.15 -9.76
CA SER A 40 10.39 3.13 -8.45
C SER A 40 9.13 2.25 -8.44
N LYS A 41 8.45 2.12 -9.58
CA LYS A 41 7.27 1.26 -9.74
C LYS A 41 7.67 -0.22 -9.76
N LEU A 42 8.77 -0.57 -10.40
CA LEU A 42 9.29 -1.95 -10.40
C LEU A 42 9.76 -2.34 -9.01
N VAL A 43 10.49 -1.48 -8.30
CA VAL A 43 10.86 -1.70 -6.90
C VAL A 43 9.61 -1.98 -6.05
N GLN A 44 8.54 -1.20 -6.22
CA GLN A 44 7.30 -1.40 -5.48
C GLN A 44 6.62 -2.74 -5.82
N LYS A 45 6.65 -3.18 -7.08
CA LYS A 45 6.15 -4.50 -7.50
C LYS A 45 6.94 -5.65 -6.85
N ILE A 46 8.28 -5.55 -6.79
CA ILE A 46 9.11 -6.56 -6.13
C ILE A 46 8.86 -6.59 -4.61
N MET A 47 8.69 -5.44 -3.98
CA MET A 47 8.29 -5.40 -2.56
C MET A 47 6.98 -6.15 -2.31
N LEU A 48 5.97 -5.93 -3.15
CA LEU A 48 4.68 -6.60 -3.05
C LEU A 48 4.78 -8.09 -3.38
N TYR A 49 5.57 -8.46 -4.39
CA TYR A 49 5.90 -9.84 -4.74
C TYR A 49 6.47 -10.60 -3.53
N ASN A 50 7.47 -10.04 -2.86
CA ASN A 50 8.07 -10.65 -1.66
C ASN A 50 7.08 -10.72 -0.50
N GLN A 51 6.26 -9.68 -0.31
CA GLN A 51 5.25 -9.65 0.74
C GLN A 51 4.17 -10.73 0.56
N GLN A 52 3.87 -11.09 -0.70
CA GLN A 52 2.86 -12.05 -1.11
C GLN A 52 3.41 -13.45 -1.40
N ASP A 53 4.69 -13.73 -1.05
CA ASP A 53 5.36 -15.01 -1.34
C ASP A 53 5.33 -15.41 -2.82
N GLY A 54 5.49 -14.42 -3.70
CA GLY A 54 5.51 -14.65 -5.15
C GLY A 54 4.17 -15.06 -5.75
N LYS A 55 3.05 -14.73 -5.08
CA LYS A 55 1.70 -15.09 -5.54
C LYS A 55 0.85 -13.86 -5.78
N SER A 56 -0.07 -13.96 -6.73
CA SER A 56 -1.11 -12.95 -6.89
C SER A 56 -2.03 -12.93 -5.68
N MET A 57 -2.36 -11.71 -5.20
CA MET A 57 -3.15 -11.57 -3.98
C MET A 57 -4.55 -12.15 -4.10
N TYR A 58 -5.20 -12.04 -5.27
CA TYR A 58 -6.61 -12.43 -5.41
C TYR A 58 -6.82 -13.87 -5.84
N SER A 59 -5.87 -14.49 -6.52
CA SER A 59 -6.03 -15.87 -6.99
C SER A 59 -5.08 -16.87 -6.34
N GLY A 60 -4.01 -16.40 -5.68
CA GLY A 60 -2.95 -17.27 -5.19
C GLY A 60 -2.08 -17.90 -6.29
N LYS A 61 -2.30 -17.55 -7.54
CA LYS A 61 -1.51 -18.04 -8.67
C LYS A 61 -0.07 -17.54 -8.57
N PRO A 62 0.92 -18.36 -8.91
CA PRO A 62 2.33 -17.96 -8.84
C PRO A 62 2.61 -16.83 -9.84
N ILE A 63 3.38 -15.85 -9.42
CA ILE A 63 3.91 -14.78 -10.24
C ILE A 63 5.34 -15.17 -10.67
N ASN A 64 5.61 -15.15 -11.96
CA ASN A 64 6.96 -15.40 -12.47
C ASN A 64 7.81 -14.13 -12.32
N LEU A 65 8.88 -14.21 -11.52
CA LEU A 65 9.76 -13.07 -11.24
C LEU A 65 10.43 -12.52 -12.50
N ASN A 66 10.87 -13.39 -13.41
CA ASN A 66 11.51 -12.95 -14.65
C ASN A 66 10.54 -12.19 -15.55
N VAL A 67 9.28 -12.66 -15.62
CA VAL A 67 8.22 -11.94 -16.36
C VAL A 67 7.89 -10.61 -15.67
N LEU A 68 7.83 -10.58 -14.33
CA LEU A 68 7.59 -9.35 -13.57
C LEU A 68 8.64 -8.26 -13.86
N ILE A 69 9.90 -8.68 -14.07
CA ILE A 69 11.01 -7.77 -14.35
C ILE A 69 11.01 -7.36 -15.83
N SER A 70 10.78 -8.29 -16.76
CA SER A 70 10.93 -8.07 -18.20
C SER A 70 9.68 -7.46 -18.88
N ASP A 71 8.48 -7.77 -18.35
CA ASP A 71 7.20 -7.24 -18.87
C ASP A 71 6.46 -6.42 -17.80
N PRO A 72 6.58 -5.09 -17.85
CA PRO A 72 5.91 -4.20 -16.90
C PRO A 72 4.38 -4.31 -16.88
N ASN A 73 3.77 -4.91 -17.91
CA ASN A 73 2.32 -4.96 -18.07
C ASN A 73 1.69 -6.30 -17.68
N ALA A 74 2.50 -7.35 -17.46
CA ALA A 74 1.99 -8.68 -17.10
C ALA A 74 1.28 -8.69 -15.74
N TYR A 75 1.82 -7.91 -14.80
CA TYR A 75 1.30 -7.79 -13.44
C TYR A 75 1.11 -6.32 -13.06
N GLU A 76 0.07 -6.03 -12.32
CA GLU A 76 -0.31 -4.67 -11.95
C GLU A 76 -0.35 -4.49 -10.43
N ILE A 77 -0.08 -3.26 -9.99
CA ILE A 77 -0.34 -2.84 -8.62
C ILE A 77 -1.79 -2.38 -8.57
N ASP A 78 -2.60 -3.08 -7.79
CA ASP A 78 -4.00 -2.69 -7.55
C ASP A 78 -4.15 -2.04 -6.17
N HIS A 79 -5.08 -1.08 -6.08
CA HIS A 79 -5.52 -0.50 -4.82
C HIS A 79 -6.59 -1.40 -4.19
N ILE A 80 -6.31 -1.91 -3.00
CA ILE A 80 -7.21 -2.81 -2.25
C ILE A 80 -8.58 -2.16 -2.09
N ILE A 81 -8.61 -0.96 -1.52
CA ILE A 81 -9.78 -0.07 -1.57
C ILE A 81 -9.50 0.94 -2.69
N PRO A 82 -10.41 1.08 -3.67
CA PRO A 82 -10.19 1.95 -4.82
C PRO A 82 -9.71 3.34 -4.43
N LEU A 83 -8.70 3.85 -5.15
CA LEU A 83 -8.09 5.14 -4.85
C LEU A 83 -9.10 6.29 -4.87
N SER A 84 -10.07 6.24 -5.78
CA SER A 84 -11.16 7.23 -5.88
C SER A 84 -12.07 7.28 -4.64
N ILE A 85 -12.03 6.24 -3.81
CA ILE A 85 -12.85 6.13 -2.59
C ILE A 85 -12.02 6.44 -1.35
N SER A 86 -10.83 5.81 -1.24
CA SER A 86 -10.00 5.90 -0.04
C SER A 86 -9.05 7.10 -0.04
N LEU A 87 -8.69 7.63 -1.20
CA LEU A 87 -7.59 8.59 -1.40
C LEU A 87 -6.26 8.10 -0.79
N ASP A 88 -6.11 6.78 -0.61
CA ASP A 88 -4.96 6.15 0.03
C ASP A 88 -4.05 5.49 -1.01
N ASP A 89 -2.93 6.14 -1.33
CA ASP A 89 -1.89 5.61 -2.22
C ASP A 89 -0.73 4.93 -1.46
N SER A 90 -0.90 4.66 -0.16
CA SER A 90 0.12 3.99 0.64
C SER A 90 0.28 2.51 0.25
N ILE A 91 1.44 1.92 0.58
CA ILE A 91 1.71 0.49 0.36
C ILE A 91 0.74 -0.42 1.15
N ALA A 92 0.13 0.09 2.21
CA ALA A 92 -0.89 -0.61 2.97
C ALA A 92 -2.22 -0.76 2.23
N ASN A 93 -2.41 0.01 1.16
CA ASN A 93 -3.58 -0.08 0.28
C ASN A 93 -3.24 -0.67 -1.10
N LYS A 94 -2.08 -1.32 -1.26
CA LYS A 94 -1.61 -1.85 -2.55
C LYS A 94 -1.32 -3.33 -2.49
N VAL A 95 -1.60 -4.04 -3.58
CA VAL A 95 -1.27 -5.46 -3.81
C VAL A 95 -0.76 -5.67 -5.23
N LEU A 96 -0.04 -6.76 -5.45
CA LEU A 96 0.40 -7.20 -6.77
C LEU A 96 -0.54 -8.31 -7.26
N VAL A 97 -1.05 -8.15 -8.47
CA VAL A 97 -2.04 -9.04 -9.06
C VAL A 97 -1.78 -9.21 -10.56
N TYR A 98 -2.41 -10.20 -11.19
CA TYR A 98 -2.48 -10.26 -12.64
C TYR A 98 -3.30 -9.08 -13.17
N ARG A 99 -2.91 -8.57 -14.35
CA ARG A 99 -3.63 -7.50 -15.03
C ARG A 99 -5.13 -7.83 -15.21
N SER A 100 -5.44 -9.06 -15.59
CA SER A 100 -6.83 -9.53 -15.74
C SER A 100 -7.65 -9.45 -14.45
N GLU A 101 -7.03 -9.77 -13.30
CA GLU A 101 -7.69 -9.69 -12.00
C GLU A 101 -7.99 -8.26 -11.61
N ASN A 102 -7.04 -7.33 -11.85
CA ASN A 102 -7.25 -5.91 -11.61
C ASN A 102 -8.41 -5.37 -12.46
N GLN A 103 -8.43 -5.73 -13.75
CA GLN A 103 -9.51 -5.34 -14.65
C GLN A 103 -10.86 -5.92 -14.29
N GLN A 104 -10.92 -7.12 -13.72
CA GLN A 104 -12.16 -7.76 -13.27
C GLN A 104 -12.66 -7.23 -11.93
N LYS A 105 -11.75 -6.87 -11.03
CA LYS A 105 -12.10 -6.33 -9.71
C LYS A 105 -12.75 -4.95 -9.82
N LEU A 106 -12.32 -4.13 -10.77
CA LEU A 106 -12.85 -2.77 -10.94
C LEU A 106 -12.79 -1.96 -9.61
N ASN A 107 -13.88 -1.25 -9.30
CA ASN A 107 -14.02 -0.45 -8.07
C ASN A 107 -14.61 -1.23 -6.88
N ASN A 108 -14.42 -2.56 -6.84
CA ASN A 108 -14.89 -3.39 -5.73
C ASN A 108 -13.81 -3.57 -4.66
N THR A 109 -14.23 -3.94 -3.43
CA THR A 109 -13.30 -4.49 -2.45
C THR A 109 -12.87 -5.90 -2.85
N PRO A 110 -11.75 -6.45 -2.30
CA PRO A 110 -11.36 -7.84 -2.57
C PRO A 110 -12.47 -8.84 -2.29
N LEU A 111 -13.16 -8.71 -1.15
CA LEU A 111 -14.24 -9.65 -0.79
C LEU A 111 -15.46 -9.53 -1.71
N GLN A 112 -15.79 -8.32 -2.18
CA GLN A 112 -16.85 -8.14 -3.18
C GLN A 112 -16.46 -8.81 -4.51
N TYR A 113 -15.21 -8.64 -4.96
CA TYR A 113 -14.69 -9.28 -6.16
C TYR A 113 -14.70 -10.80 -6.06
N LEU A 114 -14.22 -11.37 -4.96
CA LEU A 114 -14.21 -12.83 -4.77
C LEU A 114 -15.61 -13.43 -4.71
N ARG A 115 -16.59 -12.72 -4.12
CA ARG A 115 -18.00 -13.16 -4.06
C ARG A 115 -18.74 -13.04 -5.39
N SER A 116 -18.24 -12.24 -6.33
CA SER A 116 -18.92 -12.05 -7.63
C SER A 116 -18.85 -13.27 -8.55
N GLY A 117 -18.06 -14.28 -8.22
CA GLY A 117 -17.83 -15.45 -9.05
C GLY A 117 -16.92 -15.22 -10.27
N ASN A 118 -16.40 -14.01 -10.44
CA ASN A 118 -15.47 -13.67 -11.54
C ASN A 118 -14.01 -14.02 -11.19
N SER A 119 -13.75 -14.42 -9.95
CA SER A 119 -12.42 -14.83 -9.49
C SER A 119 -12.19 -16.32 -9.77
N ASN A 120 -11.12 -16.63 -10.49
CA ASN A 120 -10.64 -18.01 -10.73
C ASN A 120 -9.49 -18.35 -9.75
N GLY A 121 -9.67 -18.08 -8.47
CA GLY A 121 -8.61 -18.26 -7.48
C GLY A 121 -9.15 -18.66 -6.12
N TRP A 122 -8.71 -17.95 -5.08
CA TRP A 122 -9.14 -18.21 -3.73
C TRP A 122 -10.67 -18.17 -3.58
N SER A 123 -11.23 -19.09 -2.82
CA SER A 123 -12.51 -18.86 -2.16
C SER A 123 -12.39 -17.74 -1.13
N VAL A 124 -13.52 -17.18 -0.70
CA VAL A 124 -13.52 -16.11 0.33
C VAL A 124 -12.85 -16.58 1.62
N ASP A 125 -13.06 -17.84 2.01
CA ASP A 125 -12.51 -18.36 3.27
C ASP A 125 -11.01 -18.64 3.16
N GLU A 126 -10.54 -19.25 2.05
CA GLU A 126 -9.10 -19.39 1.78
C GLU A 126 -8.39 -18.04 1.73
N PHE A 127 -9.00 -17.05 1.10
CA PHE A 127 -8.45 -15.68 1.07
C PHE A 127 -8.29 -15.09 2.48
N ARG A 128 -9.32 -15.23 3.34
CA ARG A 128 -9.26 -14.79 4.72
C ARG A 128 -8.14 -15.46 5.50
N GLU A 129 -8.02 -16.79 5.37
CA GLU A 129 -6.96 -17.55 6.05
C GLU A 129 -5.56 -17.08 5.61
N VAL A 130 -5.34 -16.90 4.30
CA VAL A 130 -4.07 -16.40 3.77
C VAL A 130 -3.76 -15.01 4.29
N VAL A 131 -4.73 -14.10 4.28
CA VAL A 131 -4.54 -12.71 4.76
C VAL A 131 -4.23 -12.68 6.25
N ILE A 132 -4.94 -13.45 7.07
CA ILE A 132 -4.70 -13.56 8.51
C ILE A 132 -3.31 -14.14 8.77
N LYS A 133 -2.91 -15.18 8.04
CA LYS A 133 -1.58 -15.76 8.14
C LYS A 133 -0.50 -14.73 7.80
N MET A 134 -0.65 -13.97 6.72
CA MET A 134 0.30 -12.90 6.35
C MET A 134 0.44 -11.85 7.47
N TYR A 135 -0.63 -11.54 8.17
CA TYR A 135 -0.58 -10.62 9.30
C TYR A 135 0.13 -11.23 10.51
N ASN A 136 -0.17 -12.48 10.88
CA ASN A 136 0.48 -13.21 11.98
C ASN A 136 1.98 -13.38 11.72
N ASP A 137 2.36 -13.66 10.47
CA ASP A 137 3.75 -13.75 10.01
C ASP A 137 4.43 -12.36 9.92
N LYS A 138 3.74 -11.29 10.31
CA LYS A 138 4.22 -9.89 10.26
C LYS A 138 4.60 -9.41 8.87
N LYS A 139 4.09 -10.00 7.80
CA LYS A 139 4.32 -9.59 6.41
C LYS A 139 3.54 -8.35 6.04
N ILE A 140 2.35 -8.17 6.61
CA ILE A 140 1.47 -7.03 6.36
C ILE A 140 1.15 -6.27 7.65
N SER A 141 0.78 -4.99 7.50
CA SER A 141 0.33 -4.16 8.62
C SER A 141 -1.14 -4.43 8.97
N LEU A 142 -1.55 -4.04 10.18
CA LEU A 142 -2.96 -4.10 10.59
C LEU A 142 -3.86 -3.33 9.61
N LYS A 143 -3.44 -2.15 9.14
CA LYS A 143 -4.19 -1.36 8.15
C LYS A 143 -4.40 -2.15 6.85
N LYS A 144 -3.37 -2.86 6.36
CA LYS A 144 -3.49 -3.69 5.14
C LYS A 144 -4.41 -4.89 5.36
N LEU A 145 -4.33 -5.55 6.51
CA LEU A 145 -5.27 -6.61 6.92
C LEU A 145 -6.71 -6.09 6.87
N GLN A 146 -6.98 -4.95 7.52
CA GLN A 146 -8.31 -4.34 7.56
C GLN A 146 -8.84 -3.96 6.17
N ASN A 147 -7.98 -3.45 5.29
CA ASN A 147 -8.35 -3.14 3.92
C ASN A 147 -8.68 -4.41 3.11
N LEU A 148 -7.86 -5.46 3.21
CA LEU A 148 -8.07 -6.73 2.50
C LEU A 148 -9.36 -7.45 2.94
N LEU A 149 -9.68 -7.40 4.23
CA LEU A 149 -10.87 -8.03 4.81
C LEU A 149 -12.06 -7.05 4.95
N CYS A 150 -12.03 -5.94 4.21
CA CYS A 150 -13.11 -4.96 4.27
C CYS A 150 -14.42 -5.53 3.70
N GLU A 151 -15.44 -5.62 4.55
CA GLU A 151 -16.80 -6.05 4.19
C GLU A 151 -17.76 -4.87 4.00
N LYS A 152 -17.29 -3.65 4.26
CA LYS A 152 -18.12 -2.46 4.16
C LYS A 152 -18.57 -2.23 2.73
N ASP A 153 -19.81 -1.78 2.59
CA ASP A 153 -20.34 -1.33 1.31
C ASP A 153 -19.74 0.03 0.95
N ILE A 154 -18.69 0.00 0.11
CA ILE A 154 -17.95 1.20 -0.31
C ILE A 154 -18.72 2.09 -1.30
N THR A 155 -19.93 1.71 -1.69
CA THR A 155 -20.82 2.58 -2.48
C THR A 155 -21.51 3.63 -1.61
N LYS A 156 -21.65 3.36 -0.31
CA LYS A 156 -22.30 4.26 0.65
C LYS A 156 -21.44 5.47 0.96
N GLN A 157 -22.07 6.64 1.03
CA GLN A 157 -21.39 7.91 1.22
C GLN A 157 -20.74 8.05 2.61
N ASP A 158 -21.38 7.53 3.65
CA ASP A 158 -20.85 7.49 5.01
C ASP A 158 -19.58 6.64 5.11
N VAL A 159 -19.55 5.49 4.46
CA VAL A 159 -18.39 4.61 4.39
C VAL A 159 -17.22 5.30 3.63
N ARG A 160 -17.50 5.98 2.54
CA ARG A 160 -16.49 6.77 1.80
C ARG A 160 -15.90 7.88 2.68
N LYS A 161 -16.72 8.62 3.42
CA LYS A 161 -16.26 9.66 4.35
C LYS A 161 -15.31 9.08 5.39
N GLU A 162 -15.64 7.93 5.99
CA GLU A 162 -14.77 7.25 6.96
C GLU A 162 -13.39 6.92 6.40
N PHE A 163 -13.30 6.41 5.15
CA PHE A 163 -12.01 6.15 4.50
C PHE A 163 -11.20 7.43 4.29
N ILE A 164 -11.84 8.49 3.81
CA ILE A 164 -11.19 9.79 3.57
C ILE A 164 -10.70 10.40 4.89
N GLU A 165 -11.51 10.40 5.92
CA GLU A 165 -11.14 10.95 7.23
C GLU A 165 -9.95 10.20 7.84
N ARG A 166 -9.95 8.87 7.76
CA ARG A 166 -8.83 8.03 8.22
C ARG A 166 -7.53 8.39 7.48
N ASN A 167 -7.58 8.52 6.17
CA ASN A 167 -6.41 8.88 5.38
C ASN A 167 -5.93 10.31 5.65
N LEU A 168 -6.84 11.26 5.89
CA LEU A 168 -6.49 12.63 6.26
C LEU A 168 -5.74 12.70 7.60
N VAL A 169 -6.08 11.86 8.57
CA VAL A 169 -5.34 11.76 9.85
C VAL A 169 -3.92 11.27 9.61
N ASP A 170 -3.74 10.22 8.82
CA ASP A 170 -2.41 9.68 8.45
C ASP A 170 -1.57 10.74 7.72
N THR A 171 -2.16 11.47 6.79
CA THR A 171 -1.50 12.55 6.04
C THR A 171 -1.09 13.70 6.93
N ARG A 172 -1.92 14.09 7.90
CA ARG A 172 -1.56 15.14 8.89
C ARG A 172 -0.37 14.74 9.74
N TYR A 173 -0.30 13.48 10.15
CA TYR A 173 0.86 12.98 10.89
C TYR A 173 2.14 13.07 10.07
N ALA A 174 2.12 12.54 8.84
CA ALA A 174 3.26 12.59 7.92
C ALA A 174 3.72 14.04 7.66
N SER A 175 2.79 14.96 7.42
CA SER A 175 3.09 16.38 7.22
C SER A 175 3.76 17.01 8.43
N ARG A 176 3.38 16.66 9.66
CA ARG A 176 4.03 17.16 10.88
C ARG A 176 5.44 16.64 11.05
N VAL A 177 5.67 15.36 10.75
CA VAL A 177 7.02 14.75 10.81
C VAL A 177 7.94 15.43 9.82
N VAL A 178 7.51 15.58 8.57
CA VAL A 178 8.29 16.25 7.52
C VAL A 178 8.56 17.72 7.90
N LEU A 179 7.56 18.42 8.41
CA LEU A 179 7.71 19.80 8.88
C LEU A 179 8.76 19.91 10.00
N GLY A 180 8.74 18.95 10.95
CA GLY A 180 9.75 18.88 12.03
C GLY A 180 11.16 18.70 11.46
N LEU A 181 11.35 17.68 10.61
CA LEU A 181 12.64 17.39 9.98
C LEU A 181 13.19 18.57 9.19
N LEU A 182 12.34 19.27 8.43
CA LEU A 182 12.76 20.46 7.67
C LEU A 182 13.17 21.62 8.58
N LYS A 183 12.41 21.86 9.66
CA LYS A 183 12.78 22.89 10.66
C LYS A 183 14.13 22.59 11.30
N ASP A 184 14.35 21.34 11.70
CA ASP A 184 15.60 20.91 12.34
C ASP A 184 16.78 21.01 11.35
N TYR A 185 16.58 20.63 10.09
CA TYR A 185 17.58 20.77 9.04
C TYR A 185 18.00 22.23 8.83
N PHE A 186 17.04 23.14 8.68
CA PHE A 186 17.36 24.56 8.46
C PHE A 186 17.99 25.20 9.70
N LYS A 187 17.58 24.81 10.90
CA LYS A 187 18.18 25.25 12.16
C LYS A 187 19.64 24.79 12.29
N ALA A 188 19.90 23.50 12.01
CA ALA A 188 21.24 22.93 12.07
C ALA A 188 22.22 23.56 11.06
N ASN A 189 21.70 24.03 9.93
CA ASN A 189 22.49 24.69 8.89
C ASN A 189 22.50 26.21 9.01
N ASN A 190 22.13 26.77 10.16
CA ASN A 190 22.09 28.22 10.45
C ASN A 190 21.33 29.08 9.40
N LYS A 191 20.34 28.47 8.73
CA LYS A 191 19.50 29.15 7.74
C LYS A 191 18.26 29.73 8.43
N ASN A 192 18.08 31.03 8.31
CA ASN A 192 16.90 31.72 8.84
C ASN A 192 15.67 31.52 7.95
N THR A 193 15.35 30.27 7.66
CA THR A 193 14.24 29.87 6.79
C THR A 193 13.04 29.46 7.64
N LYS A 194 11.90 30.13 7.47
CA LYS A 194 10.63 29.75 8.11
C LYS A 194 9.95 28.67 7.29
N VAL A 195 9.68 27.52 7.91
CA VAL A 195 8.96 26.40 7.30
C VAL A 195 7.60 26.25 8.00
N PHE A 196 6.54 26.26 7.23
CA PHE A 196 5.17 26.06 7.72
C PHE A 196 4.33 25.28 6.70
N THR A 197 3.26 24.65 7.18
CA THR A 197 2.27 23.98 6.33
C THR A 197 1.09 24.92 6.09
N ILE A 198 0.59 24.94 4.86
CA ILE A 198 -0.64 25.64 4.50
C ILE A 198 -1.73 24.61 4.30
N SER A 199 -2.89 24.84 4.91
CA SER A 199 -4.10 24.06 4.57
C SER A 199 -4.63 24.59 3.25
N CYS A 200 -4.52 23.78 2.20
CA CYS A 200 -5.19 24.06 0.93
C CYS A 200 -6.63 23.55 1.03
N LEU A 201 -7.58 24.44 1.16
CA LEU A 201 -8.98 24.15 0.88
C LEU A 201 -9.14 24.11 -0.63
N LEU A 202 -9.22 22.90 -1.19
CA LEU A 202 -9.71 22.74 -2.55
C LEU A 202 -11.19 23.14 -2.54
N TYR A 203 -11.46 24.34 -3.01
CA TYR A 203 -12.80 24.73 -3.38
C TYR A 203 -13.17 23.96 -4.64
N THR A 204 -14.04 22.99 -4.52
CA THR A 204 -14.83 22.43 -5.61
C THR A 204 -16.20 23.08 -5.60
#